data_fe8d2cc39dc9277750e0a6376b1403aa
#
_entry.id   fe8d2cc39dc9277750e0a6376b1403aa
#
_cell.length_a   1.000
_cell.length_b   1.000
_cell.length_c   1.000
_cell.angle_alpha   90.00
_cell.angle_beta   90.00
_cell.angle_gamma   90.00
#
_symmetry.space_group_name_H-M   'P 1'
#
loop_
_entity.id
_entity.type
_entity.pdbx_description
1 polymer ?
#
loop_
_entity_poly.entity_id
_entity_poly.type
_entity_poly.pdbx_seq_one_letter_code
_entity_poly.pdbx_strand_id
1 'polypeptide(L)'
;MKKKIIAAALLFMSGSIANAATLGNQSSVNADFTVTGGCVVSGAWTANNAIAAGTYGAHQQQVGTLDVSLTGCSSQVYFEGAEKNSIGAPVATSPSNKKIAVSPSLTDFVTWQKDTTDNVFFTKDTLNDGDKVSVSLVNYEDWTAEAGKHTMLLNVGTYSI
;
A
#
# COMPACT_ATOMS: atom_id res chain seq x y z
N MET A 1 19.36 27.87 36.00
CA MET A 1 19.29 29.29 35.60
C MET A 1 17.86 29.60 35.17
N LYS A 2 17.14 30.39 35.97
CA LYS A 2 15.74 30.75 35.69
C LYS A 2 15.72 31.97 34.78
N LYS A 3 15.27 31.83 33.54
CA LYS A 3 15.08 33.00 32.65
C LYS A 3 13.70 33.58 32.93
N LYS A 4 13.70 34.79 33.49
CA LYS A 4 12.49 35.61 33.62
C LYS A 4 12.25 36.35 32.30
N ILE A 5 11.09 36.14 31.70
CA ILE A 5 10.63 36.95 30.56
C ILE A 5 9.84 38.12 31.14
N ILE A 6 10.34 39.31 30.91
CA ILE A 6 9.68 40.59 31.28
C ILE A 6 8.83 40.99 30.06
N ALA A 7 7.51 40.98 30.22
CA ALA A 7 6.60 41.56 29.24
C ALA A 7 6.50 43.06 29.47
N ALA A 8 6.93 43.87 28.47
CA ALA A 8 6.76 45.30 28.46
C ALA A 8 5.35 45.67 28.00
N ALA A 9 4.57 46.29 28.88
CA ALA A 9 3.28 46.84 28.52
C ALA A 9 3.46 48.28 27.98
N LEU A 10 3.04 48.50 26.73
CA LEU A 10 2.89 49.83 26.14
C LEU A 10 1.54 50.41 26.51
N LEU A 11 1.53 51.49 27.30
CA LEU A 11 0.35 52.30 27.57
C LEU A 11 0.14 53.28 26.39
N PHE A 12 -0.97 53.15 25.70
CA PHE A 12 -1.51 54.26 24.88
C PHE A 12 -2.70 54.89 25.61
N MET A 13 -2.50 56.14 26.07
CA MET A 13 -3.58 56.99 26.57
C MET A 13 -4.25 57.69 25.39
N SER A 14 -5.49 57.38 25.09
CA SER A 14 -6.44 58.24 24.40
C SER A 14 -7.81 58.05 25.03
N GLY A 15 -8.33 59.09 25.60
CA GLY A 15 -9.58 59.08 26.39
C GLY A 15 -10.80 58.78 25.56
N SER A 16 -11.41 57.68 25.84
CA SER A 16 -12.83 57.37 25.68
C SER A 16 -13.14 56.35 26.76
N ILE A 17 -14.29 56.49 27.42
CA ILE A 17 -14.78 55.56 28.44
C ILE A 17 -15.12 54.25 27.74
N ALA A 18 -14.11 53.46 27.46
CA ALA A 18 -14.30 52.09 27.04
C ALA A 18 -14.36 51.25 28.31
N ASN A 19 -15.45 50.52 28.53
CA ASN A 19 -15.48 49.46 29.51
C ASN A 19 -14.35 48.50 29.15
N ALA A 20 -13.22 48.59 29.83
CA ALA A 20 -12.13 47.64 29.67
C ALA A 20 -12.64 46.29 30.14
N ALA A 21 -12.84 45.38 29.21
CA ALA A 21 -13.11 43.99 29.55
C ALA A 21 -11.89 43.47 30.32
N THR A 22 -12.07 43.14 31.58
CA THR A 22 -11.05 42.48 32.40
C THR A 22 -11.11 40.97 32.07
N LEU A 23 -10.01 40.43 31.57
CA LEU A 23 -9.86 38.98 31.44
C LEU A 23 -9.88 38.39 32.86
N GLY A 24 -10.83 37.49 33.09
CA GLY A 24 -10.95 36.76 34.36
C GLY A 24 -9.87 35.71 34.55
N ASN A 25 -10.10 34.79 35.46
CA ASN A 25 -9.18 33.68 35.74
C ASN A 25 -8.86 32.89 34.49
N GLN A 26 -7.57 32.79 34.17
CA GLN A 26 -7.08 31.99 33.03
C GLN A 26 -6.59 30.63 33.51
N SER A 27 -6.94 29.59 32.82
CA SER A 27 -6.35 28.25 32.95
C SER A 27 -5.69 27.86 31.64
N SER A 28 -4.54 27.19 31.73
CA SER A 28 -3.85 26.64 30.56
C SER A 28 -4.29 25.21 30.35
N VAL A 29 -4.61 24.87 29.12
CA VAL A 29 -4.89 23.51 28.68
C VAL A 29 -3.81 23.09 27.70
N ASN A 30 -3.16 21.95 27.94
CA ASN A 30 -2.28 21.35 26.95
C ASN A 30 -3.15 20.69 25.87
N ALA A 31 -2.98 21.11 24.64
CA ALA A 31 -3.60 20.50 23.47
C ALA A 31 -2.51 19.78 22.68
N ASP A 32 -2.36 18.49 22.92
CA ASP A 32 -1.46 17.64 22.19
C ASP A 32 -2.23 16.99 21.03
N PHE A 33 -1.63 16.96 19.85
CA PHE A 33 -2.15 16.22 18.70
C PHE A 33 -1.01 15.48 18.03
N THR A 34 -1.32 14.30 17.52
CA THR A 34 -0.37 13.48 16.79
C THR A 34 -0.66 13.61 15.29
N VAL A 35 0.35 13.97 14.52
CA VAL A 35 0.29 13.87 13.05
C VAL A 35 0.75 12.47 12.69
N THR A 36 -0.16 11.63 12.23
CA THR A 36 0.18 10.31 11.68
C THR A 36 0.87 10.49 10.33
N GLY A 37 1.92 9.70 10.11
CA GLY A 37 2.67 9.67 8.84
C GLY A 37 1.75 9.29 7.66
N GLY A 38 2.21 9.58 6.45
CA GLY A 38 1.49 9.25 5.23
C GLY A 38 1.23 7.74 5.08
N CYS A 39 0.35 7.43 4.17
CA CYS A 39 -0.04 6.08 3.78
C CYS A 39 1.18 5.23 3.36
N VAL A 40 1.39 4.10 4.00
CA VAL A 40 2.48 3.17 3.68
C VAL A 40 1.90 1.83 3.27
N VAL A 41 2.28 1.38 2.08
CA VAL A 41 1.97 0.02 1.58
C VAL A 41 3.24 -0.79 1.59
N SER A 42 3.17 -2.02 2.10
CA SER A 42 4.26 -2.97 2.04
C SER A 42 3.79 -4.31 1.50
N GLY A 43 4.66 -4.98 0.74
CA GLY A 43 4.42 -6.30 0.18
C GLY A 43 5.40 -7.32 0.74
N ALA A 44 4.91 -8.54 1.01
CA ALA A 44 5.74 -9.69 1.35
C ALA A 44 5.41 -10.85 0.39
N TRP A 45 6.47 -11.46 -0.19
CA TRP A 45 6.33 -12.57 -1.12
C TRP A 45 6.70 -13.89 -0.45
N THR A 46 5.81 -14.86 -0.56
CA THR A 46 6.06 -16.25 -0.16
C THR A 46 6.01 -17.14 -1.40
N ALA A 47 7.18 -17.63 -1.83
CA ALA A 47 7.28 -18.51 -2.99
C ALA A 47 6.71 -19.91 -2.67
N ASN A 48 6.07 -20.52 -3.66
CA ASN A 48 5.79 -21.96 -3.62
C ASN A 48 7.05 -22.72 -4.03
N ASN A 49 7.76 -23.28 -3.07
CA ASN A 49 9.01 -24.01 -3.30
C ASN A 49 8.81 -25.48 -3.70
N ALA A 50 7.56 -25.94 -3.82
CA ALA A 50 7.21 -27.34 -4.14
C ALA A 50 6.89 -27.54 -5.63
N ILE A 51 7.21 -26.56 -6.51
CA ILE A 51 6.94 -26.68 -7.94
C ILE A 51 7.96 -27.62 -8.58
N ALA A 52 7.51 -28.73 -9.11
CA ALA A 52 8.36 -29.65 -9.88
C ALA A 52 8.56 -29.12 -11.32
N ALA A 53 9.67 -29.46 -11.96
CA ALA A 53 9.79 -29.26 -13.40
C ALA A 53 8.78 -30.12 -14.14
N GLY A 54 8.11 -29.57 -15.14
CA GLY A 54 7.04 -30.26 -15.87
C GLY A 54 6.08 -29.31 -16.56
N THR A 55 5.04 -29.86 -17.17
CA THR A 55 4.02 -29.06 -17.87
C THR A 55 2.78 -28.93 -17.02
N TYR A 56 2.29 -27.69 -16.91
CA TYR A 56 1.08 -27.29 -16.18
C TYR A 56 0.13 -26.60 -17.14
N GLY A 57 -1.15 -26.93 -17.05
CA GLY A 57 -2.19 -26.19 -17.77
C GLY A 57 -2.39 -24.78 -17.20
N ALA A 58 -3.07 -23.91 -17.94
CA ALA A 58 -3.38 -22.57 -17.52
C ALA A 58 -4.10 -22.52 -16.17
N HIS A 59 -3.70 -21.63 -15.28
CA HIS A 59 -4.23 -21.40 -13.93
C HIS A 59 -4.13 -22.62 -12.97
N GLN A 60 -3.32 -23.62 -13.27
CA GLN A 60 -3.23 -24.83 -12.46
C GLN A 60 -2.12 -24.79 -11.41
N GLN A 61 -1.06 -24.02 -11.65
CA GLN A 61 0.10 -24.03 -10.76
C GLN A 61 0.25 -22.71 -10.02
N GLN A 62 0.05 -22.75 -8.71
CA GLN A 62 0.38 -21.62 -7.86
C GLN A 62 1.91 -21.46 -7.78
N VAL A 63 2.40 -20.25 -8.05
CA VAL A 63 3.82 -19.90 -7.99
C VAL A 63 4.21 -19.27 -6.66
N GLY A 64 3.25 -18.70 -5.94
CA GLY A 64 3.45 -18.13 -4.61
C GLY A 64 2.28 -17.27 -4.17
N THR A 65 2.45 -16.62 -3.03
CA THR A 65 1.47 -15.70 -2.43
C THR A 65 2.12 -14.36 -2.17
N LEU A 66 1.44 -13.28 -2.55
CA LEU A 66 1.78 -11.91 -2.21
C LEU A 66 0.84 -11.44 -1.10
N ASP A 67 1.42 -11.05 0.04
CA ASP A 67 0.72 -10.39 1.14
C ASP A 67 0.96 -8.90 1.04
N VAL A 68 -0.10 -8.10 1.03
CA VAL A 68 -0.04 -6.64 1.00
C VAL A 68 -0.63 -6.10 2.29
N SER A 69 0.10 -5.22 2.96
CA SER A 69 -0.36 -4.55 4.19
C SER A 69 -0.35 -3.04 4.02
N LEU A 70 -1.36 -2.40 4.63
CA LEU A 70 -1.59 -0.96 4.62
C LEU A 70 -1.47 -0.41 6.03
N THR A 71 -0.74 0.71 6.21
CA THR A 71 -0.64 1.43 7.49
C THR A 71 -0.71 2.93 7.30
N GLY A 72 -1.28 3.61 8.28
CA GLY A 72 -1.37 5.07 8.36
C GLY A 72 -2.52 5.69 7.57
N CYS A 73 -3.36 4.89 6.90
CA CYS A 73 -4.51 5.39 6.13
C CYS A 73 -5.54 4.29 5.85
N SER A 74 -6.64 4.66 5.19
CA SER A 74 -7.60 3.74 4.58
C SER A 74 -7.59 3.96 3.07
N SER A 75 -7.39 2.89 2.29
CA SER A 75 -7.33 2.95 0.82
C SER A 75 -7.54 1.57 0.21
N GLN A 76 -7.93 1.53 -1.06
CA GLN A 76 -7.69 0.34 -1.86
C GLN A 76 -6.18 0.21 -2.10
N VAL A 77 -5.71 -1.02 -2.30
CA VAL A 77 -4.31 -1.30 -2.65
C VAL A 77 -4.23 -2.00 -3.99
N TYR A 78 -3.10 -1.83 -4.67
CA TYR A 78 -2.85 -2.52 -5.93
C TYR A 78 -1.51 -3.26 -5.89
N PHE A 79 -1.37 -4.19 -6.80
CA PHE A 79 -0.07 -4.73 -7.22
C PHE A 79 0.03 -4.81 -8.74
N GLU A 80 1.25 -4.79 -9.22
CA GLU A 80 1.59 -4.97 -10.62
C GLU A 80 2.94 -5.65 -10.78
N GLY A 81 3.22 -6.19 -11.96
CA GLY A 81 4.56 -6.60 -12.34
C GLY A 81 5.37 -5.40 -12.84
N ALA A 82 6.64 -5.28 -12.45
CA ALA A 82 7.55 -4.34 -13.09
C ALA A 82 7.73 -4.67 -14.58
N GLU A 83 7.63 -5.94 -14.93
CA GLU A 83 7.46 -6.42 -16.32
C GLU A 83 6.07 -7.01 -16.48
N LYS A 84 5.38 -6.68 -17.57
CA LYS A 84 4.03 -7.13 -17.88
C LYS A 84 3.99 -7.69 -19.31
N ASN A 85 3.10 -8.66 -19.54
CA ASN A 85 2.80 -9.10 -20.90
C ASN A 85 1.82 -8.13 -21.59
N SER A 86 1.43 -8.45 -22.84
CA SER A 86 0.54 -7.60 -23.66
C SER A 86 -0.83 -7.34 -23.07
N ILE A 87 -1.27 -8.18 -22.12
CA ILE A 87 -2.54 -8.00 -21.40
C ILE A 87 -2.35 -7.42 -19.99
N GLY A 88 -1.14 -6.97 -19.64
CA GLY A 88 -0.85 -6.36 -18.34
C GLY A 88 -0.68 -7.33 -17.16
N ALA A 89 -0.57 -8.64 -17.40
CA ALA A 89 -0.26 -9.59 -16.36
C ALA A 89 1.24 -9.52 -15.98
N PRO A 90 1.59 -9.61 -14.68
CA PRO A 90 2.98 -9.71 -14.23
C PRO A 90 3.72 -10.85 -14.92
N VAL A 91 5.01 -10.65 -15.16
CA VAL A 91 5.86 -11.63 -15.84
C VAL A 91 7.00 -12.08 -14.93
N ALA A 92 7.15 -13.40 -14.79
CA ALA A 92 8.32 -14.03 -14.23
C ALA A 92 9.28 -14.49 -15.34
N THR A 93 10.58 -14.49 -15.04
CA THR A 93 11.63 -14.91 -15.96
C THR A 93 12.29 -16.18 -15.45
N SER A 94 12.36 -17.20 -16.31
CA SER A 94 13.01 -18.49 -16.03
C SER A 94 14.53 -18.42 -16.13
N PRO A 95 15.26 -19.45 -15.66
CA PRO A 95 16.73 -19.53 -15.83
C PRO A 95 17.20 -19.45 -17.28
N SER A 96 16.40 -19.96 -18.22
CA SER A 96 16.69 -19.88 -19.67
C SER A 96 16.15 -18.61 -20.33
N ASN A 97 15.77 -17.62 -19.53
CA ASN A 97 15.26 -16.32 -19.98
C ASN A 97 13.89 -16.37 -20.67
N LYS A 98 13.11 -17.45 -20.46
CA LYS A 98 11.73 -17.52 -20.93
C LYS A 98 10.80 -16.74 -20.00
N LYS A 99 9.79 -16.14 -20.58
CA LYS A 99 8.80 -15.32 -19.89
C LYS A 99 7.57 -16.15 -19.56
N ILE A 100 7.08 -15.98 -18.34
CA ILE A 100 5.89 -16.68 -17.82
C ILE A 100 4.98 -15.61 -17.23
N ALA A 101 3.79 -15.46 -17.80
CA ALA A 101 2.79 -14.58 -17.25
C ALA A 101 2.13 -15.22 -16.02
N VAL A 102 1.85 -14.43 -15.00
CA VAL A 102 1.14 -14.86 -13.79
C VAL A 102 -0.08 -13.97 -13.54
N SER A 103 -1.07 -14.49 -12.84
CA SER A 103 -2.29 -13.77 -12.50
C SER A 103 -2.78 -14.17 -11.12
N PRO A 104 -3.68 -13.40 -10.48
CA PRO A 104 -4.44 -13.90 -9.35
C PRO A 104 -5.10 -15.24 -9.66
N SER A 105 -5.18 -16.12 -8.66
CA SER A 105 -5.97 -17.34 -8.78
C SER A 105 -7.44 -16.99 -9.04
N LEU A 106 -8.19 -17.91 -9.63
CA LEU A 106 -9.61 -17.67 -9.93
C LEU A 106 -10.44 -17.35 -8.67
N THR A 107 -10.06 -17.90 -7.52
CA THR A 107 -10.71 -17.64 -6.23
C THR A 107 -10.39 -16.24 -5.69
N ASP A 108 -9.23 -15.69 -6.01
CA ASP A 108 -8.81 -14.37 -5.52
C ASP A 108 -9.54 -13.22 -6.24
N PHE A 109 -10.17 -13.47 -7.38
CA PHE A 109 -11.02 -12.48 -8.05
C PHE A 109 -12.31 -12.14 -7.27
N VAL A 110 -12.57 -12.78 -6.15
CA VAL A 110 -13.57 -12.32 -5.17
C VAL A 110 -13.12 -11.01 -4.52
N THR A 111 -11.85 -10.92 -4.16
CA THR A 111 -11.23 -9.76 -3.45
C THR A 111 -10.54 -8.80 -4.42
N TRP A 112 -9.91 -9.32 -5.46
CA TRP A 112 -9.13 -8.54 -6.41
C TRP A 112 -9.86 -8.36 -7.73
N GLN A 113 -9.57 -7.28 -8.41
CA GLN A 113 -10.04 -7.05 -9.78
C GLN A 113 -8.93 -6.39 -10.60
N LYS A 114 -9.07 -6.46 -11.93
CA LYS A 114 -8.10 -5.88 -12.85
C LYS A 114 -8.60 -4.55 -13.37
N ASP A 115 -7.76 -3.53 -13.29
CA ASP A 115 -7.88 -2.34 -14.11
C ASP A 115 -7.15 -2.57 -15.43
N THR A 116 -7.90 -2.45 -16.53
CA THR A 116 -7.36 -2.63 -17.88
C THR A 116 -6.75 -1.36 -18.46
N THR A 117 -6.98 -0.21 -17.84
CA THR A 117 -6.41 1.09 -18.26
C THR A 117 -4.98 1.19 -17.76
N ASP A 118 -4.79 0.99 -16.44
CA ASP A 118 -3.47 1.07 -15.81
C ASP A 118 -2.74 -0.27 -15.78
N ASN A 119 -3.44 -1.36 -16.16
CA ASN A 119 -2.90 -2.72 -16.16
C ASN A 119 -2.36 -3.14 -14.79
N VAL A 120 -3.15 -2.90 -13.75
CA VAL A 120 -2.87 -3.30 -12.36
C VAL A 120 -3.97 -4.20 -11.83
N PHE A 121 -3.67 -4.97 -10.78
CA PHE A 121 -4.67 -5.68 -9.99
C PHE A 121 -4.86 -4.91 -8.68
N PHE A 122 -6.10 -4.59 -8.33
CA PHE A 122 -6.41 -3.82 -7.13
C PHE A 122 -7.55 -4.45 -6.32
N THR A 123 -7.63 -4.13 -5.04
CA THR A 123 -8.68 -4.65 -4.15
C THR A 123 -10.02 -3.99 -4.46
N LYS A 124 -11.10 -4.78 -4.46
CA LYS A 124 -12.46 -4.26 -4.63
C LYS A 124 -12.89 -3.39 -3.46
N ASP A 125 -12.50 -3.79 -2.25
CA ASP A 125 -12.83 -3.11 -1.02
C ASP A 125 -11.65 -2.25 -0.54
N THR A 126 -11.98 -1.19 0.20
CA THR A 126 -11.02 -0.36 0.90
C THR A 126 -10.49 -1.11 2.13
N LEU A 127 -9.17 -1.17 2.28
CA LEU A 127 -8.50 -1.63 3.48
C LEU A 127 -8.43 -0.48 4.49
N ASN A 128 -8.55 -0.79 5.77
CA ASN A 128 -8.31 0.16 6.86
C ASN A 128 -6.85 0.12 7.32
N ASP A 129 -6.49 1.08 8.15
CA ASP A 129 -5.17 1.10 8.80
C ASP A 129 -4.90 -0.20 9.57
N GLY A 130 -3.77 -0.83 9.27
CA GLY A 130 -3.35 -2.11 9.84
C GLY A 130 -3.89 -3.35 9.13
N ASP A 131 -4.78 -3.20 8.15
CA ASP A 131 -5.32 -4.34 7.40
C ASP A 131 -4.27 -4.98 6.48
N LYS A 132 -4.49 -6.27 6.20
CA LYS A 132 -3.71 -7.08 5.27
C LYS A 132 -4.63 -7.82 4.32
N VAL A 133 -4.15 -7.99 3.11
CA VAL A 133 -4.82 -8.77 2.07
C VAL A 133 -3.80 -9.62 1.34
N SER A 134 -4.17 -10.84 0.99
CA SER A 134 -3.31 -11.79 0.29
C SER A 134 -3.84 -12.05 -1.12
N VAL A 135 -2.94 -12.41 -2.03
CA VAL A 135 -3.27 -12.92 -3.36
C VAL A 135 -2.36 -14.08 -3.72
N SER A 136 -2.95 -15.19 -4.13
CA SER A 136 -2.22 -16.33 -4.69
C SER A 136 -2.01 -16.10 -6.18
N LEU A 137 -0.75 -16.09 -6.62
CA LEU A 137 -0.42 -15.97 -8.03
C LEU A 137 -0.25 -17.35 -8.65
N VAL A 138 -0.88 -17.53 -9.81
CA VAL A 138 -0.84 -18.77 -10.60
C VAL A 138 -0.31 -18.48 -12.01
N ASN A 139 0.17 -19.52 -12.71
CA ASN A 139 0.50 -19.39 -14.15
C ASN A 139 -0.76 -18.96 -14.93
N TYR A 140 -0.63 -17.92 -15.75
CA TYR A 140 -1.75 -17.38 -16.52
C TYR A 140 -2.14 -18.27 -17.70
N GLU A 141 -1.17 -18.87 -18.34
CA GLU A 141 -1.28 -19.73 -19.54
C GLU A 141 -0.57 -21.06 -19.33
N ASP A 142 -0.68 -21.97 -20.28
CA ASP A 142 0.05 -23.23 -20.25
C ASP A 142 1.54 -22.99 -20.06
N TRP A 143 2.15 -23.71 -19.15
CA TRP A 143 3.51 -23.48 -18.73
C TRP A 143 4.32 -24.76 -18.65
N THR A 144 5.49 -24.77 -19.32
CA THR A 144 6.51 -25.79 -19.09
C THR A 144 7.55 -25.24 -18.12
N ALA A 145 7.45 -25.67 -16.86
CA ALA A 145 8.34 -25.24 -15.79
C ALA A 145 9.72 -25.88 -15.94
N GLU A 146 10.74 -25.05 -15.95
CA GLU A 146 12.15 -25.45 -15.94
C GLU A 146 12.66 -25.52 -14.51
N ALA A 147 13.60 -26.44 -14.25
CA ALA A 147 14.29 -26.48 -12.96
C ALA A 147 15.15 -25.21 -12.77
N GLY A 148 15.14 -24.65 -11.57
CA GLY A 148 15.94 -23.49 -11.18
C GLY A 148 15.11 -22.29 -10.74
N LYS A 149 15.80 -21.19 -10.43
CA LYS A 149 15.20 -19.99 -9.87
C LYS A 149 14.49 -19.19 -10.97
N HIS A 150 13.21 -18.96 -10.78
CA HIS A 150 12.42 -17.98 -11.54
C HIS A 150 12.38 -16.66 -10.77
N THR A 151 12.46 -15.54 -11.47
CA THR A 151 12.49 -14.20 -10.86
C THR A 151 11.36 -13.33 -11.39
N MET A 152 10.74 -12.58 -10.49
CA MET A 152 9.69 -11.62 -10.79
C MET A 152 9.84 -10.43 -9.83
N LEU A 153 9.61 -9.22 -10.31
CA LEU A 153 9.53 -8.03 -9.47
C LEU A 153 8.09 -7.53 -9.46
N LEU A 154 7.52 -7.42 -8.27
CA LEU A 154 6.20 -6.88 -8.04
C LEU A 154 6.28 -5.54 -7.33
N ASN A 155 5.49 -4.57 -7.77
CA ASN A 155 5.26 -3.30 -7.12
C ASN A 155 3.90 -3.33 -6.42
N VAL A 156 3.81 -2.72 -5.26
CA VAL A 156 2.56 -2.55 -4.50
C VAL A 156 2.36 -1.08 -4.15
N GLY A 157 1.12 -0.63 -4.06
CA GLY A 157 0.81 0.76 -3.72
C GLY A 157 -0.66 0.95 -3.35
N THR A 158 -1.02 2.20 -3.03
CA THR A 158 -2.43 2.59 -2.86
C THR A 158 -3.07 2.82 -4.21
N TYR A 159 -4.36 2.50 -4.31
CA TYR A 159 -5.16 2.69 -5.51
C TYR A 159 -6.36 3.60 -5.19
N SER A 160 -6.57 4.61 -6.03
CA SER A 160 -7.75 5.48 -5.98
C SER A 160 -8.29 5.69 -7.38
N ILE A 161 -9.59 5.54 -7.54
CA ILE A 161 -10.33 5.83 -8.77
C ILE A 161 -10.72 7.30 -8.80
#